data_7b6101686051f37ae148dde2d8b0a539
#
_entry.id   7b6101686051f37ae148dde2d8b0a539
#
_cell.length_a   1.000
_cell.length_b   1.000
_cell.length_c   1.000
_cell.angle_alpha   90.00
_cell.angle_beta   90.00
_cell.angle_gamma   90.00
#
_symmetry.space_group_name_H-M   'P 1'
#
loop_
_entity.id
_entity.type
_entity.pdbx_description
1 polymer ?
#
loop_
_entity_poly.entity_id
_entity_poly.type
_entity_poly.pdbx_seq_one_letter_code
_entity_poly.pdbx_strand_id
1 'polypeptide(L)'
;MKLFFDARYIETSLHNGISRYSTEMARALVPLHKDTTFIICDDKQKELLPLAAKTIRIHKPTSPKEPFTAFVLNKYHPDVVFSPMQTMGSLGRRFGLILTLHDLIYYHYRIPPHQFNWFIRLGWRLYHATYMPQRLTLNQADCIATVSNTSKQEIEAVRLTKRPIIVTYNAPQNLSALLDEPFAPNKTPKNLIYMGSFMEYKNVETLIKGMAQLPGYTLHLLSRIQPHRKQQLEALAPKGSSIIFHNGVSDETYAQLLANQALTVTASLDEGYGIPVADSLALGVPAVISNIPIFHEVAADGAYYFDPRDPQSFAKTVLAASELAAYQDLSQKGKVHSQSFTWTHSAEVLLSEIQQLYAKRQ
;
A
#
# COMPACT_ATOMS: atom_id res chain seq x y z
N MET A 1 -8.06 -5.44 -28.81
CA MET A 1 -6.84 -5.07 -28.08
C MET A 1 -6.42 -6.22 -27.18
N LYS A 2 -5.20 -6.70 -27.31
CA LYS A 2 -4.62 -7.74 -26.45
C LYS A 2 -3.92 -7.10 -25.26
N LEU A 3 -4.62 -7.04 -24.12
CA LEU A 3 -4.08 -6.51 -22.87
C LEU A 3 -3.41 -7.61 -22.06
N PHE A 4 -2.19 -7.36 -21.61
CA PHE A 4 -1.46 -8.25 -20.70
C PHE A 4 -1.26 -7.53 -19.36
N PHE A 5 -1.59 -8.24 -18.28
CA PHE A 5 -1.43 -7.77 -16.89
C PHE A 5 -0.36 -8.59 -16.19
N ASP A 6 0.64 -7.93 -15.63
CA ASP A 6 1.72 -8.61 -14.90
C ASP A 6 1.28 -9.01 -13.48
N ALA A 7 0.80 -10.22 -13.33
CA ALA A 7 0.35 -10.80 -12.07
C ALA A 7 1.46 -11.48 -11.25
N ARG A 8 2.72 -11.42 -11.70
CA ARG A 8 3.86 -12.08 -11.02
C ARG A 8 4.14 -11.54 -9.61
N TYR A 9 3.59 -10.37 -9.27
CA TYR A 9 3.71 -9.74 -7.95
C TYR A 9 2.60 -10.14 -6.97
N ILE A 10 1.65 -10.98 -7.40
CA ILE A 10 0.65 -11.57 -6.52
C ILE A 10 1.33 -12.67 -5.69
N GLU A 11 1.43 -12.46 -4.39
CA GLU A 11 2.01 -13.42 -3.45
C GLU A 11 0.95 -14.41 -2.95
N THR A 12 1.29 -15.69 -2.95
CA THR A 12 0.38 -16.79 -2.60
C THR A 12 0.42 -17.16 -1.11
N SER A 13 1.41 -16.66 -0.37
CA SER A 13 1.63 -17.03 1.04
C SER A 13 1.38 -15.88 2.02
N LEU A 14 1.63 -14.64 1.61
CA LEU A 14 1.46 -13.46 2.46
C LEU A 14 1.17 -12.24 1.59
N HIS A 15 -0.05 -11.71 1.69
CA HIS A 15 -0.40 -10.49 0.96
C HIS A 15 0.28 -9.27 1.59
N ASN A 16 1.20 -8.66 0.84
CA ASN A 16 1.70 -7.31 1.12
C ASN A 16 0.91 -6.28 0.28
N GLY A 17 1.20 -4.99 0.47
CA GLY A 17 0.49 -3.91 -0.24
C GLY A 17 0.54 -4.03 -1.77
N ILE A 18 1.68 -4.45 -2.34
CA ILE A 18 1.86 -4.63 -3.80
C ILE A 18 1.06 -5.82 -4.30
N SER A 19 1.11 -6.94 -3.57
CA SER A 19 0.32 -8.14 -3.88
C SER A 19 -1.18 -7.83 -3.85
N ARG A 20 -1.63 -7.09 -2.84
CA ARG A 20 -3.02 -6.64 -2.72
C ARG A 20 -3.42 -5.72 -3.86
N TYR A 21 -2.64 -4.67 -4.15
CA TYR A 21 -2.88 -3.81 -5.31
C TYR A 21 -3.01 -4.62 -6.60
N SER A 22 -2.09 -5.57 -6.83
CA SER A 22 -2.09 -6.41 -8.03
C SER A 22 -3.36 -7.27 -8.13
N THR A 23 -3.77 -7.90 -7.03
CA THR A 23 -4.94 -8.79 -6.98
C THR A 23 -6.23 -8.01 -7.18
N GLU A 24 -6.42 -6.93 -6.45
CA GLU A 24 -7.66 -6.16 -6.50
C GLU A 24 -7.79 -5.38 -7.82
N MET A 25 -6.70 -4.84 -8.36
CA MET A 25 -6.69 -4.23 -9.68
C MET A 25 -7.03 -5.25 -10.77
N ALA A 26 -6.49 -6.47 -10.70
CA ALA A 26 -6.84 -7.55 -11.63
C ALA A 26 -8.33 -7.91 -11.56
N ARG A 27 -8.88 -8.02 -10.35
CA ARG A 27 -10.32 -8.29 -10.12
C ARG A 27 -11.22 -7.19 -10.67
N ALA A 28 -10.84 -5.92 -10.48
CA ALA A 28 -11.61 -4.78 -10.96
C ALA A 28 -11.50 -4.57 -12.47
N LEU A 29 -10.36 -4.95 -13.08
CA LEU A 29 -10.13 -4.76 -14.51
C LEU A 29 -10.86 -5.79 -15.39
N VAL A 30 -10.98 -7.05 -14.94
CA VAL A 30 -11.59 -8.13 -15.74
C VAL A 30 -13.05 -7.86 -16.16
N PRO A 31 -13.95 -7.35 -15.31
CA PRO A 31 -15.29 -6.96 -15.72
C PRO A 31 -15.32 -5.91 -16.84
N LEU A 32 -14.31 -5.02 -16.85
CA LEU A 32 -14.18 -3.93 -17.84
C LEU A 32 -13.51 -4.39 -19.13
N HIS A 33 -12.59 -5.38 -19.05
CA HIS A 33 -11.86 -5.93 -20.20
C HIS A 33 -11.67 -7.45 -20.05
N LYS A 34 -12.63 -8.24 -20.51
CA LYS A 34 -12.69 -9.72 -20.34
C LYS A 34 -11.53 -10.47 -20.99
N ASP A 35 -10.94 -9.95 -22.07
CA ASP A 35 -9.85 -10.59 -22.80
C ASP A 35 -8.45 -10.27 -22.24
N THR A 36 -8.36 -9.88 -20.96
CA THR A 36 -7.07 -9.66 -20.29
C THR A 36 -6.33 -10.98 -20.10
N THR A 37 -5.05 -11.01 -20.51
CA THR A 37 -4.15 -12.14 -20.27
C THR A 37 -3.21 -11.82 -19.11
N PHE A 38 -3.13 -12.70 -18.12
CA PHE A 38 -2.30 -12.52 -16.94
C PHE A 38 -0.94 -13.20 -17.08
N ILE A 39 0.11 -12.45 -16.80
CA ILE A 39 1.48 -12.96 -16.76
C ILE A 39 1.73 -13.48 -15.34
N ILE A 40 2.02 -14.77 -15.20
CA ILE A 40 2.29 -15.42 -13.91
C ILE A 40 3.70 -16.01 -13.87
N CYS A 41 4.22 -16.28 -12.69
CA CYS A 41 5.48 -17.03 -12.50
C CYS A 41 5.29 -18.31 -11.65
N ASP A 42 4.13 -18.46 -11.00
CA ASP A 42 3.74 -19.63 -10.22
C ASP A 42 2.28 -19.99 -10.53
N ASP A 43 1.98 -21.28 -10.70
CA ASP A 43 0.61 -21.72 -11.00
C ASP A 43 -0.38 -21.45 -9.86
N LYS A 44 0.07 -21.39 -8.61
CA LYS A 44 -0.74 -21.00 -7.45
C LYS A 44 -1.35 -19.60 -7.58
N GLN A 45 -0.72 -18.72 -8.35
CA GLN A 45 -1.25 -17.36 -8.59
C GLN A 45 -2.60 -17.39 -9.33
N LYS A 46 -2.90 -18.49 -10.08
CA LYS A 46 -4.20 -18.66 -10.76
C LYS A 46 -5.39 -18.69 -9.80
N GLU A 47 -5.18 -19.20 -8.57
CA GLU A 47 -6.23 -19.31 -7.55
C GLU A 47 -6.66 -17.92 -7.03
N LEU A 48 -5.80 -16.91 -7.15
CA LEU A 48 -6.01 -15.55 -6.70
C LEU A 48 -6.52 -14.62 -7.82
N LEU A 49 -6.48 -15.09 -9.06
CA LEU A 49 -6.98 -14.37 -10.23
C LEU A 49 -8.48 -14.63 -10.44
N PRO A 50 -9.18 -13.77 -11.20
CA PRO A 50 -10.56 -14.03 -11.59
C PRO A 50 -10.73 -15.39 -12.30
N LEU A 51 -11.88 -16.03 -12.09
CA LEU A 51 -12.19 -17.34 -12.68
C LEU A 51 -12.04 -17.30 -14.21
N ALA A 52 -11.50 -18.38 -14.76
CA ALA A 52 -11.23 -18.55 -16.20
C ALA A 52 -10.26 -17.51 -16.81
N ALA A 53 -9.43 -16.84 -16.01
CA ALA A 53 -8.43 -15.91 -16.51
C ALA A 53 -7.42 -16.59 -17.45
N LYS A 54 -7.21 -16.00 -18.63
CA LYS A 54 -6.13 -16.43 -19.54
C LYS A 54 -4.78 -16.15 -18.90
N THR A 55 -3.89 -17.13 -18.86
CA THR A 55 -2.56 -16.96 -18.24
C THR A 55 -1.44 -17.39 -19.18
N ILE A 56 -0.31 -16.70 -19.07
CA ILE A 56 0.99 -17.16 -19.58
C ILE A 56 1.98 -17.23 -18.44
N ARG A 57 2.84 -18.25 -18.46
CA ARG A 57 3.87 -18.41 -17.42
C ARG A 57 5.24 -18.01 -17.95
N ILE A 58 5.92 -17.12 -17.19
CA ILE A 58 7.30 -16.71 -17.46
C ILE A 58 8.15 -16.78 -16.18
N HIS A 59 9.38 -16.30 -16.21
CA HIS A 59 10.28 -16.27 -15.05
C HIS A 59 9.80 -15.30 -13.95
N LYS A 60 10.31 -15.51 -12.74
CA LYS A 60 10.05 -14.61 -11.59
C LYS A 60 10.63 -13.20 -11.83
N PRO A 61 10.01 -12.15 -11.26
CA PRO A 61 10.53 -10.77 -11.35
C PRO A 61 11.96 -10.59 -10.80
N THR A 62 12.38 -11.45 -9.87
CA THR A 62 13.73 -11.45 -9.28
C THR A 62 14.76 -12.23 -10.09
N SER A 63 14.37 -12.78 -11.25
CA SER A 63 15.26 -13.56 -12.11
C SER A 63 16.28 -12.65 -12.82
N PRO A 64 17.52 -13.10 -13.06
CA PRO A 64 18.46 -12.44 -13.95
C PRO A 64 17.96 -12.23 -15.39
N LYS A 65 16.89 -12.95 -15.77
CA LYS A 65 16.22 -12.83 -17.09
C LYS A 65 15.27 -11.62 -17.16
N GLU A 66 14.98 -10.95 -16.05
CA GLU A 66 14.02 -9.85 -15.99
C GLU A 66 14.31 -8.72 -17.00
N PRO A 67 15.55 -8.27 -17.24
CA PRO A 67 15.84 -7.25 -18.26
C PRO A 67 15.35 -7.64 -19.67
N PHE A 68 15.21 -8.92 -19.95
CA PHE A 68 14.81 -9.49 -21.26
C PHE A 68 13.33 -9.89 -21.32
N THR A 69 12.53 -9.54 -20.33
CA THR A 69 11.10 -9.89 -20.26
C THR A 69 10.35 -9.50 -21.52
N ALA A 70 10.64 -8.32 -22.07
CA ALA A 70 10.00 -7.84 -23.29
C ALA A 70 10.21 -8.75 -24.52
N PHE A 71 11.39 -9.37 -24.68
CA PHE A 71 11.62 -10.34 -25.76
C PHE A 71 10.75 -11.59 -25.63
N VAL A 72 10.48 -12.03 -24.41
CA VAL A 72 9.58 -13.15 -24.14
C VAL A 72 8.16 -12.77 -24.49
N LEU A 73 7.69 -11.59 -24.05
CA LEU A 73 6.34 -11.11 -24.27
C LEU A 73 6.06 -10.78 -25.74
N ASN A 74 7.05 -10.29 -26.50
CA ASN A 74 6.90 -10.01 -27.93
C ASN A 74 6.41 -11.23 -28.74
N LYS A 75 6.69 -12.47 -28.28
CA LYS A 75 6.24 -13.70 -28.94
C LYS A 75 4.72 -13.91 -28.88
N TYR A 76 4.07 -13.27 -27.92
CA TYR A 76 2.62 -13.35 -27.71
C TYR A 76 1.87 -12.18 -28.39
N HIS A 77 2.62 -11.20 -28.93
CA HIS A 77 2.07 -10.01 -29.61
C HIS A 77 1.04 -9.27 -28.75
N PRO A 78 1.35 -8.85 -27.51
CA PRO A 78 0.47 -7.96 -26.77
C PRO A 78 0.43 -6.58 -27.41
N ASP A 79 -0.73 -5.92 -27.36
CA ASP A 79 -0.85 -4.51 -27.76
C ASP A 79 -0.34 -3.61 -26.63
N VAL A 80 -0.79 -3.87 -25.38
CA VAL A 80 -0.39 -3.13 -24.20
C VAL A 80 -0.10 -4.11 -23.06
N VAL A 81 0.93 -3.81 -22.27
CA VAL A 81 1.28 -4.51 -21.03
C VAL A 81 1.22 -3.53 -19.88
N PHE A 82 0.51 -3.89 -18.81
CA PHE A 82 0.52 -3.20 -17.53
C PHE A 82 1.28 -4.01 -16.50
N SER A 83 2.20 -3.37 -15.77
CA SER A 83 2.89 -3.95 -14.62
C SER A 83 2.61 -3.15 -13.36
N PRO A 84 2.16 -3.80 -12.26
CA PRO A 84 1.95 -3.16 -10.96
C PRO A 84 3.25 -2.78 -10.26
N MET A 85 4.39 -2.89 -10.95
CA MET A 85 5.72 -2.51 -10.47
C MET A 85 6.54 -1.85 -11.57
N GLN A 86 7.55 -1.07 -11.15
CA GLN A 86 8.44 -0.33 -12.03
C GLN A 86 9.59 -1.16 -12.63
N THR A 87 9.73 -2.43 -12.25
CA THR A 87 10.94 -3.23 -12.52
C THR A 87 10.87 -4.13 -13.75
N MET A 88 9.73 -4.15 -14.48
CA MET A 88 9.59 -5.00 -15.68
C MET A 88 10.60 -4.61 -16.75
N GLY A 89 11.37 -5.58 -17.23
CA GLY A 89 12.32 -5.41 -18.31
C GLY A 89 11.65 -5.06 -19.65
N SER A 90 12.07 -3.97 -20.25
CA SER A 90 11.43 -3.35 -21.42
C SER A 90 12.33 -3.32 -22.67
N LEU A 91 13.53 -3.89 -22.61
CA LEU A 91 14.49 -3.88 -23.71
C LEU A 91 13.91 -4.58 -24.94
N GLY A 92 13.88 -3.85 -26.08
CA GLY A 92 13.39 -4.38 -27.37
C GLY A 92 11.88 -4.64 -27.43
N ARG A 93 11.09 -4.05 -26.54
CA ARG A 93 9.62 -4.18 -26.53
C ARG A 93 8.98 -3.66 -27.82
N ARG A 94 7.90 -4.33 -28.22
CA ARG A 94 7.08 -3.97 -29.42
C ARG A 94 5.65 -3.58 -29.05
N PHE A 95 5.32 -3.48 -27.77
CA PHE A 95 4.00 -3.19 -27.19
C PHE A 95 4.01 -1.89 -26.38
N GLY A 96 2.83 -1.34 -26.10
CA GLY A 96 2.65 -0.25 -25.15
C GLY A 96 2.95 -0.76 -23.72
N LEU A 97 3.60 0.06 -22.88
CA LEU A 97 3.99 -0.34 -21.53
C LEU A 97 3.59 0.73 -20.52
N ILE A 98 2.83 0.29 -19.50
CA ILE A 98 2.52 1.08 -18.32
C ILE A 98 3.19 0.41 -17.12
N LEU A 99 4.05 1.14 -16.41
CA LEU A 99 4.71 0.70 -15.18
C LEU A 99 4.11 1.43 -13.97
N THR A 100 4.05 0.78 -12.83
CA THR A 100 3.60 1.41 -11.58
C THR A 100 4.78 1.72 -10.68
N LEU A 101 4.87 2.97 -10.21
CA LEU A 101 5.76 3.40 -9.13
C LEU A 101 4.89 3.82 -7.95
N HIS A 102 4.93 3.06 -6.86
CA HIS A 102 4.03 3.29 -5.72
C HIS A 102 4.40 4.53 -4.92
N ASP A 103 5.70 4.72 -4.63
CA ASP A 103 6.21 5.81 -3.81
C ASP A 103 7.71 6.04 -4.00
N LEU A 104 8.26 7.02 -3.29
CA LEU A 104 9.69 7.34 -3.24
C LEU A 104 10.32 7.08 -1.88
N ILE A 105 9.66 6.33 -0.99
CA ILE A 105 10.11 6.08 0.39
C ILE A 105 11.57 5.62 0.45
N TYR A 106 11.99 4.74 -0.45
CA TYR A 106 13.36 4.24 -0.47
C TYR A 106 14.42 5.26 -0.92
N TYR A 107 14.00 6.37 -1.50
CA TYR A 107 14.89 7.50 -1.77
C TYR A 107 15.04 8.43 -0.57
N HIS A 108 14.00 8.54 0.27
CA HIS A 108 14.01 9.29 1.51
C HIS A 108 14.68 8.49 2.65
N TYR A 109 14.35 7.19 2.76
CA TYR A 109 14.86 6.26 3.77
C TYR A 109 15.71 5.17 3.11
N ARG A 110 16.98 5.47 2.86
CA ARG A 110 17.92 4.61 2.09
C ARG A 110 18.45 3.42 2.87
N ILE A 111 17.53 2.68 3.51
CA ILE A 111 17.85 1.49 4.30
C ILE A 111 17.37 0.26 3.53
N PRO A 112 18.31 -0.56 3.00
CA PRO A 112 17.93 -1.75 2.27
C PRO A 112 17.23 -2.76 3.19
N PRO A 113 16.22 -3.51 2.69
CA PRO A 113 15.57 -4.57 3.46
C PRO A 113 16.57 -5.56 4.07
N HIS A 114 16.37 -5.90 5.35
CA HIS A 114 17.31 -6.74 6.11
C HIS A 114 17.44 -8.17 5.57
N GLN A 115 16.41 -8.67 4.86
CA GLN A 115 16.41 -10.01 4.26
C GLN A 115 17.37 -10.17 3.08
N PHE A 116 17.88 -9.08 2.54
CA PHE A 116 18.82 -9.13 1.43
C PHE A 116 20.23 -9.44 1.91
N ASN A 117 20.97 -10.27 1.14
CA ASN A 117 22.39 -10.49 1.36
C ASN A 117 23.18 -9.19 1.10
N TRP A 118 24.46 -9.17 1.53
CA TRP A 118 25.26 -7.95 1.51
C TRP A 118 25.52 -7.40 0.08
N PHE A 119 25.67 -8.27 -0.93
CA PHE A 119 25.84 -7.84 -2.32
C PHE A 119 24.60 -7.14 -2.87
N ILE A 120 23.42 -7.74 -2.62
CA ILE A 120 22.15 -7.14 -3.03
C ILE A 120 21.93 -5.82 -2.29
N ARG A 121 22.27 -5.74 -1.00
CA ARG A 121 22.18 -4.50 -0.21
C ARG A 121 23.09 -3.40 -0.74
N LEU A 122 24.31 -3.76 -1.18
CA LEU A 122 25.23 -2.81 -1.81
C LEU A 122 24.67 -2.33 -3.16
N GLY A 123 24.24 -3.23 -4.04
CA GLY A 123 23.61 -2.89 -5.32
C GLY A 123 22.37 -2.03 -5.13
N TRP A 124 21.54 -2.34 -4.12
CA TRP A 124 20.36 -1.57 -3.74
C TRP A 124 20.73 -0.14 -3.30
N ARG A 125 21.76 0.04 -2.47
CA ARG A 125 22.26 1.37 -2.06
C ARG A 125 22.76 2.17 -3.25
N LEU A 126 23.51 1.56 -4.16
CA LEU A 126 23.98 2.19 -5.38
C LEU A 126 22.83 2.61 -6.30
N TYR A 127 21.82 1.75 -6.45
CA TYR A 127 20.62 2.05 -7.22
C TYR A 127 19.86 3.27 -6.69
N HIS A 128 19.67 3.35 -5.36
CA HIS A 128 18.95 4.44 -4.72
C HIS A 128 19.85 5.64 -4.30
N ALA A 129 21.14 5.60 -4.61
CA ALA A 129 22.04 6.73 -4.36
C ALA A 129 21.65 7.97 -5.19
N THR A 130 21.12 7.74 -6.40
CA THR A 130 20.64 8.78 -7.31
C THR A 130 19.34 8.34 -7.97
N TYR A 131 18.59 9.30 -8.53
CA TYR A 131 17.40 9.00 -9.32
C TYR A 131 17.69 8.48 -10.74
N MET A 132 18.96 8.44 -11.18
CA MET A 132 19.32 8.10 -12.58
C MET A 132 18.90 6.68 -12.98
N PRO A 133 19.15 5.61 -12.20
CA PRO A 133 18.73 4.27 -12.60
C PRO A 133 17.20 4.17 -12.77
N GLN A 134 16.44 4.77 -11.83
CA GLN A 134 14.99 4.79 -11.88
C GLN A 134 14.47 5.60 -13.08
N ARG A 135 15.09 6.75 -13.39
CA ARG A 135 14.76 7.55 -14.59
C ARG A 135 14.94 6.75 -15.87
N LEU A 136 16.02 6.01 -15.98
CA LEU A 136 16.28 5.17 -17.15
C LEU A 136 15.18 4.10 -17.31
N THR A 137 14.80 3.45 -16.22
CA THR A 137 13.74 2.43 -16.23
C THR A 137 12.38 3.02 -16.58
N LEU A 138 11.94 4.07 -15.87
CA LEU A 138 10.61 4.66 -16.07
C LEU A 138 10.44 5.30 -17.44
N ASN A 139 11.49 5.93 -18.00
CA ASN A 139 11.40 6.54 -19.32
C ASN A 139 11.35 5.52 -20.48
N GLN A 140 11.56 4.22 -20.19
CA GLN A 140 11.30 3.15 -21.15
C GLN A 140 9.81 2.80 -21.26
N ALA A 141 8.97 3.16 -20.30
CA ALA A 141 7.53 3.02 -20.39
C ALA A 141 6.91 4.12 -21.26
N ASP A 142 5.63 3.98 -21.59
CA ASP A 142 4.85 5.00 -22.28
C ASP A 142 4.05 5.86 -21.29
N CYS A 143 3.63 5.27 -20.17
CA CYS A 143 2.93 5.94 -19.07
C CYS A 143 3.38 5.32 -17.75
N ILE A 144 3.29 6.09 -16.67
CA ILE A 144 3.55 5.65 -15.30
C ILE A 144 2.25 5.74 -14.50
N ALA A 145 1.89 4.66 -13.81
CA ALA A 145 0.85 4.67 -12.80
C ALA A 145 1.47 4.91 -11.41
N THR A 146 0.75 5.57 -10.53
CA THR A 146 1.09 5.71 -9.12
C THR A 146 -0.17 5.63 -8.25
N VAL A 147 -0.04 5.52 -6.93
CA VAL A 147 -1.15 5.16 -6.04
C VAL A 147 -1.76 6.33 -5.28
N SER A 148 -1.24 7.55 -5.46
CA SER A 148 -1.77 8.77 -4.84
C SER A 148 -1.35 10.02 -5.61
N ASN A 149 -2.09 11.13 -5.45
CA ASN A 149 -1.65 12.43 -5.98
C ASN A 149 -0.41 12.93 -5.26
N THR A 150 -0.25 12.63 -3.97
CA THR A 150 0.97 12.94 -3.21
C THR A 150 2.18 12.29 -3.86
N SER A 151 2.15 10.97 -4.13
CA SER A 151 3.25 10.29 -4.83
C SER A 151 3.47 10.84 -6.24
N LYS A 152 2.39 11.20 -6.97
CA LYS A 152 2.52 11.85 -8.28
C LYS A 152 3.29 13.16 -8.19
N GLN A 153 2.91 14.03 -7.24
CA GLN A 153 3.58 15.32 -7.02
C GLN A 153 5.06 15.15 -6.66
N GLU A 154 5.40 14.16 -5.82
CA GLU A 154 6.79 13.85 -5.47
C GLU A 154 7.60 13.39 -6.69
N ILE A 155 7.03 12.49 -7.53
CA ILE A 155 7.66 12.02 -8.76
C ILE A 155 7.91 13.19 -9.73
N GLU A 156 6.94 14.10 -9.86
CA GLU A 156 7.03 15.29 -10.71
C GLU A 156 8.06 16.30 -10.15
N ALA A 157 8.07 16.55 -8.84
CA ALA A 157 8.98 17.48 -8.18
C ALA A 157 10.46 17.12 -8.41
N VAL A 158 10.79 15.83 -8.37
CA VAL A 158 12.16 15.36 -8.65
C VAL A 158 12.41 15.09 -10.13
N ARG A 159 11.44 15.37 -11.00
CA ARG A 159 11.49 15.12 -12.46
C ARG A 159 11.95 13.69 -12.76
N LEU A 160 11.36 12.72 -12.07
CA LEU A 160 11.79 11.33 -12.14
C LEU A 160 11.51 10.70 -13.50
N THR A 161 10.47 11.14 -14.18
CA THR A 161 10.12 10.71 -15.55
C THR A 161 9.65 11.87 -16.41
N LYS A 162 9.72 11.69 -17.74
CA LYS A 162 9.13 12.56 -18.76
C LYS A 162 7.80 11.99 -19.29
N ARG A 163 7.38 10.83 -18.79
CA ARG A 163 6.17 10.15 -19.23
C ARG A 163 4.95 10.69 -18.50
N PRO A 164 3.77 10.63 -19.10
CA PRO A 164 2.52 10.91 -18.40
C PRO A 164 2.41 10.09 -17.12
N ILE A 165 1.81 10.67 -16.07
CA ILE A 165 1.59 9.99 -14.81
C ILE A 165 0.10 9.97 -14.51
N ILE A 166 -0.48 8.77 -14.40
CA ILE A 166 -1.85 8.56 -13.95
C ILE A 166 -1.88 8.12 -12.49
N VAL A 167 -2.96 8.45 -11.79
CA VAL A 167 -3.17 7.99 -10.41
C VAL A 167 -4.20 6.87 -10.41
N THR A 168 -3.78 5.70 -9.97
CA THR A 168 -4.62 4.51 -9.77
C THR A 168 -4.61 4.19 -8.28
N TYR A 169 -5.50 4.84 -7.53
CA TYR A 169 -5.56 4.73 -6.09
C TYR A 169 -5.66 3.28 -5.59
N ASN A 170 -5.04 3.00 -4.46
CA ASN A 170 -5.48 1.86 -3.66
C ASN A 170 -6.91 2.16 -3.17
N ALA A 171 -7.65 1.08 -2.85
CA ALA A 171 -8.94 1.21 -2.21
C ALA A 171 -9.03 0.31 -0.97
N PRO A 172 -9.90 0.64 -0.01
CA PRO A 172 -10.06 -0.14 1.21
C PRO A 172 -10.59 -1.55 0.94
N GLN A 173 -10.31 -2.46 1.87
CA GLN A 173 -10.96 -3.77 1.92
C GLN A 173 -12.39 -3.64 2.40
N ASN A 174 -13.22 -4.59 1.99
CA ASN A 174 -14.55 -4.76 2.55
C ASN A 174 -14.50 -5.51 3.90
N LEU A 175 -13.89 -4.90 4.92
CA LEU A 175 -13.79 -5.50 6.26
C LEU A 175 -15.16 -5.66 6.92
N SER A 176 -16.17 -4.87 6.53
CA SER A 176 -17.52 -5.00 7.08
C SER A 176 -18.17 -6.35 6.76
N ALA A 177 -17.79 -6.98 5.64
CA ALA A 177 -18.26 -8.32 5.28
C ALA A 177 -17.70 -9.44 6.17
N LEU A 178 -16.67 -9.14 6.99
CA LEU A 178 -16.05 -10.06 7.93
C LEU A 178 -16.56 -9.92 9.37
N LEU A 179 -17.55 -9.05 9.57
CA LEU A 179 -18.16 -8.81 10.87
C LEU A 179 -19.56 -9.41 10.92
N ASP A 180 -19.92 -9.98 12.06
CA ASP A 180 -21.28 -10.49 12.32
C ASP A 180 -22.31 -9.35 12.41
N GLU A 181 -21.89 -8.20 12.95
CA GLU A 181 -22.72 -7.00 13.08
C GLU A 181 -22.00 -5.77 12.51
N PRO A 182 -22.74 -4.80 11.93
CA PRO A 182 -22.15 -3.54 11.46
C PRO A 182 -21.47 -2.77 12.61
N PHE A 183 -20.30 -2.20 12.33
CA PHE A 183 -19.65 -1.32 13.29
C PHE A 183 -20.48 -0.08 13.60
N ALA A 184 -20.61 0.24 14.88
CA ALA A 184 -21.25 1.46 15.40
C ALA A 184 -20.36 2.12 16.47
N PRO A 185 -20.01 3.42 16.33
CA PRO A 185 -19.17 4.16 17.27
C PRO A 185 -19.98 4.60 18.50
N ASN A 186 -20.32 3.67 19.38
CA ASN A 186 -21.25 3.88 20.50
C ASN A 186 -20.60 3.94 21.89
N LYS A 187 -19.27 3.75 21.95
CA LYS A 187 -18.48 3.81 23.21
C LYS A 187 -17.15 4.51 22.97
N THR A 188 -16.60 5.10 24.00
CA THR A 188 -15.26 5.68 24.03
C THR A 188 -14.20 4.61 23.70
N PRO A 189 -13.35 4.80 22.69
CA PRO A 189 -12.33 3.84 22.32
C PRO A 189 -11.24 3.74 23.38
N LYS A 190 -10.75 2.51 23.62
CA LYS A 190 -9.61 2.22 24.50
C LYS A 190 -8.56 1.35 23.80
N ASN A 191 -8.86 0.86 22.61
CA ASN A 191 -7.97 0.08 21.78
C ASN A 191 -7.33 0.96 20.71
N LEU A 192 -6.01 0.93 20.60
CA LEU A 192 -5.24 1.61 19.57
C LEU A 192 -4.65 0.54 18.64
N ILE A 193 -5.02 0.57 17.38
CA ILE A 193 -4.66 -0.48 16.40
C ILE A 193 -3.60 0.07 15.45
N TYR A 194 -2.44 -0.56 15.47
CA TYR A 194 -1.39 -0.35 14.49
C TYR A 194 -1.25 -1.57 13.57
N MET A 195 -1.37 -1.36 12.27
CA MET A 195 -1.10 -2.35 11.22
C MET A 195 -0.05 -1.78 10.27
N GLY A 196 1.14 -2.39 10.21
CA GLY A 196 2.23 -1.95 9.36
C GLY A 196 3.55 -2.64 9.70
N SER A 197 4.55 -2.52 8.83
CA SER A 197 5.88 -3.04 9.10
C SER A 197 6.55 -2.26 10.25
N PHE A 198 7.60 -2.85 10.83
CA PHE A 198 8.37 -2.23 11.90
C PHE A 198 9.68 -1.58 11.38
N MET A 199 9.65 -1.07 10.15
CA MET A 199 10.75 -0.31 9.57
C MET A 199 10.85 1.06 10.25
N GLU A 200 12.04 1.68 10.22
CA GLU A 200 12.34 2.92 10.95
C GLU A 200 11.41 4.08 10.56
N TYR A 201 11.09 4.22 9.26
CA TYR A 201 10.19 5.28 8.80
C TYR A 201 8.74 5.12 9.27
N LYS A 202 8.34 3.93 9.72
CA LYS A 202 7.04 3.69 10.34
C LYS A 202 6.97 4.23 11.78
N ASN A 203 8.10 4.51 12.40
CA ASN A 203 8.26 5.26 13.64
C ASN A 203 7.35 4.77 14.79
N VAL A 204 7.21 3.46 14.92
CA VAL A 204 6.38 2.82 15.95
C VAL A 204 6.83 3.20 17.37
N GLU A 205 8.08 3.58 17.50
CA GLU A 205 8.67 4.09 18.75
C GLU A 205 7.90 5.26 19.34
N THR A 206 7.40 6.17 18.51
CA THR A 206 6.59 7.32 18.97
C THR A 206 5.27 6.86 19.57
N LEU A 207 4.59 5.88 18.95
CA LEU A 207 3.36 5.31 19.49
C LEU A 207 3.61 4.66 20.84
N ILE A 208 4.65 3.82 20.94
CA ILE A 208 5.04 3.12 22.18
C ILE A 208 5.36 4.11 23.30
N LYS A 209 6.19 5.12 23.03
CA LYS A 209 6.56 6.14 24.02
C LYS A 209 5.35 6.96 24.46
N GLY A 210 4.42 7.26 23.57
CA GLY A 210 3.20 8.01 23.89
C GLY A 210 2.26 7.27 24.84
N MET A 211 2.34 5.93 24.91
CA MET A 211 1.55 5.15 25.88
C MET A 211 1.81 5.52 27.35
N ALA A 212 2.91 6.21 27.66
CA ALA A 212 3.15 6.73 29.02
C ALA A 212 2.05 7.69 29.51
N GLN A 213 1.36 8.37 28.60
CA GLN A 213 0.30 9.34 28.91
C GLN A 213 -1.11 8.83 28.60
N LEU A 214 -1.24 7.54 28.30
CA LEU A 214 -2.49 6.88 27.94
C LEU A 214 -2.84 5.72 28.91
N PRO A 215 -2.97 5.99 30.21
CA PRO A 215 -3.38 4.95 31.15
C PRO A 215 -4.77 4.40 30.78
N GLY A 216 -4.93 3.10 30.82
CA GLY A 216 -6.19 2.43 30.48
C GLY A 216 -6.44 2.26 28.96
N TYR A 217 -5.48 2.65 28.10
CA TYR A 217 -5.47 2.29 26.69
C TYR A 217 -4.59 1.07 26.44
N THR A 218 -4.92 0.31 25.40
CA THR A 218 -4.10 -0.82 24.93
C THR A 218 -3.66 -0.56 23.48
N LEU A 219 -2.34 -0.63 23.25
CA LEU A 219 -1.77 -0.54 21.91
C LEU A 219 -1.58 -1.96 21.34
N HIS A 220 -2.29 -2.26 20.26
CA HIS A 220 -2.19 -3.52 19.53
C HIS A 220 -1.30 -3.35 18.30
N LEU A 221 -0.17 -4.06 18.26
CA LEU A 221 0.78 -4.09 17.17
C LEU A 221 0.57 -5.39 16.38
N LEU A 222 -0.14 -5.31 15.25
CA LEU A 222 -0.73 -6.49 14.61
C LEU A 222 0.24 -7.27 13.72
N SER A 223 1.14 -6.58 13.03
CA SER A 223 2.00 -7.17 12.01
C SER A 223 3.07 -8.12 12.57
N ARG A 224 3.58 -8.99 11.70
CA ARG A 224 4.73 -9.84 12.03
C ARG A 224 5.96 -9.02 12.33
N ILE A 225 6.71 -9.44 13.37
CA ILE A 225 7.91 -8.74 13.84
C ILE A 225 9.06 -9.70 14.08
N GLN A 226 10.26 -9.29 13.70
CA GLN A 226 11.48 -10.06 14.01
C GLN A 226 11.79 -10.00 15.52
N PRO A 227 12.27 -11.10 16.15
CA PRO A 227 12.50 -11.16 17.59
C PRO A 227 13.37 -10.03 18.14
N HIS A 228 14.49 -9.71 17.47
CA HIS A 228 15.38 -8.64 17.92
C HIS A 228 14.70 -7.26 17.86
N ARG A 229 13.87 -7.01 16.83
CA ARG A 229 13.14 -5.75 16.70
C ARG A 229 12.05 -5.63 17.77
N LYS A 230 11.36 -6.73 18.07
CA LYS A 230 10.40 -6.80 19.17
C LYS A 230 11.07 -6.44 20.50
N GLN A 231 12.22 -7.05 20.83
CA GLN A 231 12.97 -6.75 22.04
C GLN A 231 13.38 -5.26 22.13
N GLN A 232 13.82 -4.66 21.01
CA GLN A 232 14.13 -3.23 20.98
C GLN A 232 12.90 -2.37 21.32
N LEU A 233 11.74 -2.70 20.76
CA LEU A 233 10.52 -1.94 20.98
C LEU A 233 9.96 -2.17 22.38
N GLU A 234 10.00 -3.39 22.91
CA GLU A 234 9.62 -3.70 24.29
C GLU A 234 10.45 -2.93 25.32
N ALA A 235 11.74 -2.74 25.05
CA ALA A 235 12.63 -1.95 25.92
C ALA A 235 12.24 -0.45 25.99
N LEU A 236 11.47 0.06 25.03
CA LEU A 236 10.96 1.44 25.01
C LEU A 236 9.61 1.57 25.71
N ALA A 237 8.95 0.45 26.04
CA ALA A 237 7.61 0.48 26.63
C ALA A 237 7.63 1.13 28.02
N PRO A 238 6.78 2.13 28.27
CA PRO A 238 6.67 2.75 29.59
C PRO A 238 6.17 1.73 30.64
N LYS A 239 6.65 1.85 31.86
CA LYS A 239 6.19 0.96 32.96
C LYS A 239 4.67 1.10 33.14
N GLY A 240 3.98 -0.02 33.16
CA GLY A 240 2.52 -0.08 33.35
C GLY A 240 1.69 0.21 32.08
N SER A 241 2.31 0.45 30.92
CA SER A 241 1.58 0.55 29.66
C SER A 241 1.12 -0.83 29.17
N SER A 242 -0.04 -0.88 28.50
CA SER A 242 -0.57 -2.09 27.87
C SER A 242 -0.21 -2.08 26.37
N ILE A 243 0.72 -2.95 25.97
CA ILE A 243 1.17 -3.09 24.57
C ILE A 243 1.17 -4.57 24.19
N ILE A 244 0.46 -4.93 23.13
CA ILE A 244 0.29 -6.31 22.67
C ILE A 244 0.88 -6.48 21.27
N PHE A 245 1.87 -7.36 21.14
CA PHE A 245 2.45 -7.78 19.86
C PHE A 245 1.75 -9.06 19.41
N HIS A 246 0.90 -8.96 18.38
CA HIS A 246 0.15 -10.10 17.84
C HIS A 246 0.98 -11.00 16.93
N ASN A 247 2.05 -10.46 16.34
CA ASN A 247 2.95 -11.17 15.41
C ASN A 247 2.24 -11.74 14.16
N GLY A 248 1.27 -11.02 13.65
CA GLY A 248 0.42 -11.39 12.52
C GLY A 248 -0.99 -11.77 12.97
N VAL A 249 -1.99 -11.29 12.25
CA VAL A 249 -3.40 -11.61 12.45
C VAL A 249 -4.06 -11.94 11.13
N SER A 250 -5.21 -12.64 11.15
CA SER A 250 -6.06 -12.80 9.98
C SER A 250 -6.88 -11.53 9.70
N ASP A 251 -7.48 -11.43 8.51
CA ASP A 251 -8.33 -10.29 8.15
C ASP A 251 -9.59 -10.24 9.03
N GLU A 252 -10.13 -11.40 9.45
CA GLU A 252 -11.25 -11.47 10.39
C GLU A 252 -10.86 -10.92 11.75
N THR A 253 -9.71 -11.34 12.30
CA THR A 253 -9.21 -10.82 13.58
C THR A 253 -8.92 -9.32 13.49
N TYR A 254 -8.39 -8.85 12.36
CA TYR A 254 -8.16 -7.43 12.13
C TYR A 254 -9.48 -6.64 12.13
N ALA A 255 -10.48 -7.11 11.40
CA ALA A 255 -11.81 -6.48 11.36
C ALA A 255 -12.45 -6.42 12.76
N GLN A 256 -12.39 -7.53 13.52
CA GLN A 256 -12.93 -7.60 14.88
C GLN A 256 -12.22 -6.66 15.85
N LEU A 257 -10.87 -6.58 15.79
CA LEU A 257 -10.10 -5.66 16.64
C LEU A 257 -10.44 -4.19 16.32
N LEU A 258 -10.60 -3.83 15.05
CA LEU A 258 -11.05 -2.50 14.65
C LEU A 258 -12.48 -2.23 15.16
N ALA A 259 -13.40 -3.15 14.97
CA ALA A 259 -14.80 -3.00 15.38
C ALA A 259 -14.99 -2.96 16.91
N ASN A 260 -14.01 -3.39 17.69
CA ASN A 260 -14.05 -3.33 19.15
C ASN A 260 -13.70 -1.93 19.68
N GLN A 261 -14.44 -0.91 19.22
CA GLN A 261 -14.29 0.50 19.62
C GLN A 261 -12.81 0.91 19.65
N ALA A 262 -12.17 0.91 18.49
CA ALA A 262 -10.75 1.20 18.35
C ALA A 262 -10.51 2.56 17.68
N LEU A 263 -9.29 3.07 17.82
CA LEU A 263 -8.68 4.08 16.95
C LEU A 263 -7.57 3.42 16.15
N THR A 264 -7.55 3.63 14.84
CA THR A 264 -6.37 3.28 14.04
C THR A 264 -5.28 4.31 14.28
N VAL A 265 -4.05 3.86 14.59
CA VAL A 265 -2.93 4.76 14.89
C VAL A 265 -1.73 4.48 14.01
N THR A 266 -1.07 5.54 13.52
CA THR A 266 0.22 5.42 12.84
C THR A 266 1.05 6.68 12.99
N ALA A 267 2.35 6.50 13.25
CA ALA A 267 3.35 7.57 13.36
C ALA A 267 4.31 7.60 12.17
N SER A 268 3.90 7.04 11.02
CA SER A 268 4.75 6.97 9.82
C SER A 268 5.28 8.35 9.43
N LEU A 269 6.55 8.42 9.10
CA LEU A 269 7.20 9.64 8.61
C LEU A 269 7.03 9.81 7.10
N ASP A 270 6.67 8.74 6.41
CA ASP A 270 6.45 8.70 4.96
C ASP A 270 5.56 7.50 4.59
N GLU A 271 4.72 7.66 3.55
CA GLU A 271 3.81 6.64 3.03
C GLU A 271 3.49 6.88 1.56
N GLY A 272 3.31 5.79 0.82
CA GLY A 272 2.77 5.87 -0.54
C GLY A 272 1.25 6.05 -0.58
N TYR A 273 0.54 5.46 0.40
CA TYR A 273 -0.92 5.57 0.51
C TYR A 273 -1.43 5.44 1.96
N GLY A 274 -1.08 4.38 2.68
CA GLY A 274 -1.60 4.13 4.02
C GLY A 274 -2.84 3.23 4.03
N ILE A 275 -2.72 2.06 3.40
CA ILE A 275 -3.82 1.07 3.28
C ILE A 275 -4.57 0.83 4.60
N PRO A 276 -3.91 0.63 5.78
CA PRO A 276 -4.63 0.39 7.03
C PRO A 276 -5.48 1.57 7.48
N VAL A 277 -5.09 2.80 7.14
CA VAL A 277 -5.90 4.01 7.42
C VAL A 277 -7.14 3.98 6.55
N ALA A 278 -7.02 3.74 5.25
CA ALA A 278 -8.16 3.63 4.34
C ALA A 278 -9.13 2.51 4.76
N ASP A 279 -8.61 1.34 5.14
CA ASP A 279 -9.39 0.19 5.61
C ASP A 279 -10.23 0.54 6.85
N SER A 280 -9.61 1.20 7.83
CA SER A 280 -10.32 1.58 9.06
C SER A 280 -11.40 2.62 8.80
N LEU A 281 -11.11 3.66 8.00
CA LEU A 281 -12.08 4.70 7.67
C LEU A 281 -13.28 4.12 6.90
N ALA A 282 -13.07 3.19 5.98
CA ALA A 282 -14.14 2.52 5.25
C ALA A 282 -15.06 1.71 6.18
N LEU A 283 -14.50 1.11 7.22
CA LEU A 283 -15.27 0.44 8.26
C LEU A 283 -16.02 1.45 9.16
N GLY A 284 -15.59 2.70 9.18
CA GLY A 284 -16.09 3.76 10.06
C GLY A 284 -15.27 3.92 11.34
N VAL A 285 -14.11 3.27 11.43
CA VAL A 285 -13.20 3.40 12.59
C VAL A 285 -12.29 4.62 12.39
N PRO A 286 -12.34 5.62 13.29
CA PRO A 286 -11.53 6.83 13.17
C PRO A 286 -10.03 6.57 13.32
N ALA A 287 -9.23 7.50 12.82
CA ALA A 287 -7.78 7.39 12.86
C ALA A 287 -7.11 8.58 13.59
N VAL A 288 -5.99 8.28 14.27
CA VAL A 288 -5.04 9.27 14.83
C VAL A 288 -3.69 9.00 14.17
N ILE A 289 -3.29 9.89 13.28
CA ILE A 289 -2.25 9.63 12.28
C ILE A 289 -1.27 10.78 12.15
N SER A 290 -0.11 10.52 11.58
CA SER A 290 0.91 11.53 11.34
C SER A 290 0.40 12.68 10.49
N ASN A 291 0.82 13.90 10.82
CA ASN A 291 0.59 15.08 10.00
C ASN A 291 1.55 15.08 8.79
N ILE A 292 1.26 14.27 7.79
CA ILE A 292 2.00 14.19 6.52
C ILE A 292 1.04 14.29 5.33
N PRO A 293 1.49 14.80 4.17
CA PRO A 293 0.62 15.12 3.03
C PRO A 293 -0.30 13.98 2.59
N ILE A 294 0.24 12.77 2.46
CA ILE A 294 -0.54 11.61 2.00
C ILE A 294 -1.71 11.27 2.92
N PHE A 295 -1.57 11.46 4.22
CA PHE A 295 -2.66 11.17 5.13
C PHE A 295 -3.80 12.20 5.06
N HIS A 296 -3.50 13.46 4.69
CA HIS A 296 -4.54 14.44 4.39
C HIS A 296 -5.31 14.07 3.10
N GLU A 297 -4.64 13.46 2.12
CA GLU A 297 -5.29 12.94 0.92
C GLU A 297 -6.20 11.75 1.22
N VAL A 298 -5.75 10.80 2.04
CA VAL A 298 -6.45 9.53 2.29
C VAL A 298 -7.52 9.65 3.37
N ALA A 299 -7.32 10.50 4.38
CA ALA A 299 -8.21 10.58 5.54
C ALA A 299 -9.00 11.88 5.65
N ALA A 300 -8.55 12.98 5.03
CA ALA A 300 -9.19 14.31 5.10
C ALA A 300 -9.69 14.62 6.53
N ASP A 301 -10.96 14.91 6.73
CA ASP A 301 -11.57 15.21 8.03
C ASP A 301 -11.98 13.96 8.84
N GLY A 302 -11.67 12.75 8.36
CA GLY A 302 -11.97 11.47 9.03
C GLY A 302 -10.91 11.05 10.05
N ALA A 303 -9.89 11.89 10.30
CA ALA A 303 -8.81 11.60 11.22
C ALA A 303 -8.38 12.85 12.00
N TYR A 304 -7.76 12.64 13.16
CA TYR A 304 -6.97 13.66 13.82
C TYR A 304 -5.48 13.45 13.55
N TYR A 305 -4.75 14.55 13.41
CA TYR A 305 -3.36 14.59 12.98
C TYR A 305 -2.45 15.04 14.12
N PHE A 306 -1.27 14.39 14.24
CA PHE A 306 -0.27 14.75 15.24
C PHE A 306 1.13 14.85 14.63
N ASP A 307 2.04 15.55 15.31
CA ASP A 307 3.45 15.53 14.93
C ASP A 307 4.05 14.15 15.18
N PRO A 308 4.45 13.40 14.13
CA PRO A 308 4.96 12.04 14.30
C PRO A 308 6.25 11.93 15.09
N ARG A 309 6.93 13.05 15.39
CA ARG A 309 8.14 13.09 16.20
C ARG A 309 7.88 13.40 17.67
N ASP A 310 6.64 13.70 18.03
CA ASP A 310 6.24 14.06 19.38
C ASP A 310 5.27 13.03 20.01
N PRO A 311 5.76 12.15 20.92
CA PRO A 311 4.91 11.21 21.65
C PRO A 311 3.81 11.90 22.51
N GLN A 312 4.04 13.16 22.95
CA GLN A 312 3.04 13.89 23.73
C GLN A 312 1.92 14.40 22.82
N SER A 313 2.26 14.89 21.62
CA SER A 313 1.30 15.25 20.59
C SER A 313 0.42 14.05 20.23
N PHE A 314 1.02 12.86 20.03
CA PHE A 314 0.27 11.62 19.81
C PHE A 314 -0.74 11.35 20.92
N ALA A 315 -0.28 11.32 22.17
CA ALA A 315 -1.15 11.01 23.31
C ALA A 315 -2.30 12.02 23.47
N LYS A 316 -2.01 13.32 23.35
CA LYS A 316 -3.02 14.40 23.39
C LYS A 316 -4.07 14.21 22.29
N THR A 317 -3.63 13.87 21.09
CA THR A 317 -4.51 13.67 19.93
C THR A 317 -5.39 12.43 20.10
N VAL A 318 -4.84 11.34 20.66
CA VAL A 318 -5.63 10.14 21.02
C VAL A 318 -6.73 10.48 22.02
N LEU A 319 -6.42 11.23 23.07
CA LEU A 319 -7.41 11.63 24.07
C LEU A 319 -8.53 12.46 23.45
N ALA A 320 -8.18 13.44 22.61
CA ALA A 320 -9.17 14.27 21.90
C ALA A 320 -10.05 13.45 20.95
N ALA A 321 -9.47 12.55 20.17
CA ALA A 321 -10.21 11.67 19.27
C ALA A 321 -11.07 10.64 20.00
N SER A 322 -10.78 10.36 21.28
CA SER A 322 -11.51 9.41 22.12
C SER A 322 -12.76 10.01 22.77
N GLU A 323 -12.94 11.34 22.75
CA GLU A 323 -14.19 11.96 23.17
C GLU A 323 -15.33 11.44 22.29
N LEU A 324 -16.42 10.96 22.90
CA LEU A 324 -17.46 10.21 22.17
C LEU A 324 -18.03 10.99 20.98
N ALA A 325 -18.29 12.29 21.16
CA ALA A 325 -18.79 13.15 20.08
C ALA A 325 -17.77 13.30 18.94
N ALA A 326 -16.50 13.48 19.25
CA ALA A 326 -15.41 13.55 18.26
C ALA A 326 -15.25 12.21 17.53
N TYR A 327 -15.27 11.10 18.28
CA TYR A 327 -15.19 9.75 17.74
C TYR A 327 -16.30 9.45 16.73
N GLN A 328 -17.56 9.85 17.04
CA GLN A 328 -18.72 9.69 16.15
C GLN A 328 -18.61 10.58 14.91
N ASP A 329 -18.21 11.83 15.05
CA ASP A 329 -18.04 12.78 13.94
C ASP A 329 -16.96 12.32 12.98
N LEU A 330 -15.78 11.93 13.49
CA LEU A 330 -14.68 11.38 12.71
C LEU A 330 -15.07 10.10 11.98
N SER A 331 -15.81 9.19 12.66
CA SER A 331 -16.32 7.95 12.07
C SER A 331 -17.18 8.23 10.82
N GLN A 332 -18.12 9.15 10.92
CA GLN A 332 -19.00 9.50 9.82
C GLN A 332 -18.22 10.15 8.67
N LYS A 333 -17.37 11.15 8.96
CA LYS A 333 -16.54 11.85 7.96
C LYS A 333 -15.60 10.91 7.23
N GLY A 334 -14.89 10.05 7.98
CA GLY A 334 -13.97 9.06 7.42
C GLY A 334 -14.67 8.08 6.50
N LYS A 335 -15.83 7.55 6.91
CA LYS A 335 -16.63 6.62 6.10
C LYS A 335 -17.10 7.26 4.80
N VAL A 336 -17.57 8.51 4.85
CA VAL A 336 -17.99 9.24 3.64
C VAL A 336 -16.81 9.49 2.72
N HIS A 337 -15.67 9.97 3.24
CA HIS A 337 -14.49 10.25 2.43
C HIS A 337 -13.93 8.99 1.75
N SER A 338 -13.89 7.86 2.47
CA SER A 338 -13.37 6.59 1.96
C SER A 338 -14.10 6.07 0.72
N GLN A 339 -15.37 6.47 0.50
CA GLN A 339 -16.17 6.09 -0.68
C GLN A 339 -15.59 6.65 -2.00
N SER A 340 -14.72 7.67 -1.92
CA SER A 340 -14.03 8.24 -3.09
C SER A 340 -12.97 7.28 -3.66
N PHE A 341 -12.55 6.27 -2.92
CA PHE A 341 -11.50 5.33 -3.31
C PHE A 341 -12.11 3.96 -3.59
N THR A 342 -12.20 3.60 -4.87
CA THR A 342 -12.72 2.31 -5.30
C THR A 342 -11.79 1.67 -6.33
N TRP A 343 -11.65 0.34 -6.26
CA TRP A 343 -10.88 -0.42 -7.25
C TRP A 343 -11.47 -0.31 -8.65
N THR A 344 -12.81 -0.20 -8.75
CA THR A 344 -13.50 0.00 -10.03
C THR A 344 -13.05 1.31 -10.69
N HIS A 345 -13.08 2.43 -9.96
CA HIS A 345 -12.64 3.70 -10.50
C HIS A 345 -11.15 3.68 -10.92
N SER A 346 -10.29 3.08 -10.09
CA SER A 346 -8.86 2.94 -10.45
C SER A 346 -8.64 2.07 -11.70
N ALA A 347 -9.43 1.01 -11.86
CA ALA A 347 -9.40 0.18 -13.06
C ALA A 347 -9.94 0.90 -14.31
N GLU A 348 -10.96 1.75 -14.17
CA GLU A 348 -11.47 2.60 -15.25
C GLU A 348 -10.42 3.62 -15.72
N VAL A 349 -9.74 4.30 -14.79
CA VAL A 349 -8.63 5.21 -15.09
C VAL A 349 -7.52 4.48 -15.84
N LEU A 350 -7.12 3.30 -15.34
CA LEU A 350 -6.08 2.48 -15.97
C LEU A 350 -6.51 2.05 -17.39
N LEU A 351 -7.74 1.55 -17.55
CA LEU A 351 -8.24 1.08 -18.85
C LEU A 351 -8.35 2.22 -19.86
N SER A 352 -8.77 3.40 -19.44
CA SER A 352 -8.80 4.59 -20.28
C SER A 352 -7.42 4.93 -20.84
N GLU A 353 -6.37 4.93 -20.02
CA GLU A 353 -5.00 5.16 -20.49
C GLU A 353 -4.50 4.04 -21.40
N ILE A 354 -4.83 2.78 -21.10
CA ILE A 354 -4.50 1.62 -21.95
C ILE A 354 -5.12 1.80 -23.35
N GLN A 355 -6.39 2.22 -23.44
CA GLN A 355 -7.09 2.45 -24.71
C GLN A 355 -6.49 3.62 -25.49
N GLN A 356 -6.13 4.71 -24.81
CA GLN A 356 -5.45 5.85 -25.45
C GLN A 356 -4.08 5.46 -26.00
N LEU A 357 -3.32 4.68 -25.21
CA LEU A 357 -2.01 4.19 -25.63
C LEU A 357 -2.12 3.24 -26.82
N TYR A 358 -3.13 2.35 -26.81
CA TYR A 358 -3.41 1.48 -27.94
C TYR A 358 -3.73 2.25 -29.20
N ALA A 359 -4.64 3.25 -29.12
CA ALA A 359 -5.02 4.08 -30.26
C ALA A 359 -3.84 4.87 -30.87
N LYS A 360 -2.92 5.37 -30.04
CA LYS A 360 -1.70 6.06 -30.49
C LYS A 360 -0.70 5.15 -31.22
N ARG A 361 -0.83 3.85 -31.11
CA ARG A 361 0.11 2.85 -31.67
C ARG A 361 -0.43 2.15 -32.94
N GLN A 362 -1.70 2.37 -33.28
CA GLN A 362 -2.31 1.97 -34.55
C GLN A 362 -1.91 2.94 -35.68
#